data_67cf2dd203150c7da80b5a0843086780
#
_entry.id   67cf2dd203150c7da80b5a0843086780
#
_cell.length_a   1.000
_cell.length_b   1.000
_cell.length_c   1.000
_cell.angle_alpha   90.00
_cell.angle_beta   90.00
_cell.angle_gamma   90.00
#
_symmetry.space_group_name_H-M   'P 1'
#
loop_
_entity.id
_entity.type
_entity.pdbx_description
1 polymer ?
#
loop_
_entity_poly.entity_id
_entity_poly.type
_entity_poly.pdbx_seq_one_letter_code
_entity_poly.pdbx_strand_id
1 'polypeptide(L)'
;MNFYAIRAIYFHEMDRMRRTLFQSVLSPVLSTSLYFIVFGSVIGGMIPQIEGVSYGSFIVPGLLMLTLLTQSISNSSFGIFFPKFTGSIYEVLAAPISSLEIIIGFVGASATKSLIVGVIILITATFFVELQIQYPLLMFFLLVLTCLTFSLFGFLIGLLSENFEQLQVVPLIIVTPLVLSLIHISEPTRPTD
;
A
#
# COMPACT_ATOMS: atom_id res chain seq x y z
N MET A 1 5.45 -25.95 11.89
CA MET A 1 4.75 -24.81 11.30
C MET A 1 3.38 -25.28 10.86
N ASN A 2 2.31 -24.71 11.43
CA ASN A 2 0.92 -25.14 11.16
C ASN A 2 0.35 -24.33 9.98
N PHE A 3 0.48 -24.87 8.76
CA PHE A 3 -0.03 -24.24 7.55
C PHE A 3 -1.56 -24.03 7.55
N TYR A 4 -2.31 -24.87 8.27
CA TYR A 4 -3.76 -24.73 8.38
C TYR A 4 -4.13 -23.45 9.15
N ALA A 5 -3.40 -23.11 10.19
CA ALA A 5 -3.60 -21.90 10.98
C ALA A 5 -3.29 -20.63 10.14
N ILE A 6 -2.14 -20.61 9.46
CA ILE A 6 -1.78 -19.50 8.56
C ILE A 6 -2.88 -19.30 7.51
N ARG A 7 -3.30 -20.39 6.86
CA ARG A 7 -4.35 -20.37 5.85
C ARG A 7 -5.68 -19.85 6.43
N ALA A 8 -6.07 -20.28 7.61
CA ALA A 8 -7.32 -19.85 8.26
C ALA A 8 -7.32 -18.34 8.51
N ILE A 9 -6.25 -17.80 9.10
CA ILE A 9 -6.09 -16.35 9.35
C ILE A 9 -6.10 -15.59 8.02
N TYR A 10 -5.34 -16.06 7.04
CA TYR A 10 -5.25 -15.43 5.73
C TYR A 10 -6.60 -15.35 5.02
N PHE A 11 -7.36 -16.46 4.96
CA PHE A 11 -8.66 -16.48 4.30
C PHE A 11 -9.70 -15.67 5.06
N HIS A 12 -9.69 -15.69 6.40
CA HIS A 12 -10.55 -14.84 7.21
C HIS A 12 -10.35 -13.35 6.86
N GLU A 13 -9.10 -12.91 6.77
CA GLU A 13 -8.76 -11.55 6.36
C GLU A 13 -9.16 -11.24 4.91
N MET A 14 -8.99 -12.19 4.00
CA MET A 14 -9.40 -12.03 2.60
C MET A 14 -10.92 -11.97 2.45
N ASP A 15 -11.67 -12.75 3.22
CA ASP A 15 -13.13 -12.68 3.25
C ASP A 15 -13.65 -11.35 3.82
N ARG A 16 -12.95 -10.79 4.80
CA ARG A 16 -13.22 -9.42 5.26
C ARG A 16 -13.03 -8.41 4.12
N MET A 17 -11.96 -8.51 3.35
CA MET A 17 -11.74 -7.68 2.18
C MET A 17 -12.88 -7.82 1.16
N ARG A 18 -13.31 -9.05 0.87
CA ARG A 18 -14.41 -9.29 -0.11
C ARG A 18 -15.70 -8.59 0.27
N ARG A 19 -16.02 -8.50 1.56
CA ARG A 19 -17.20 -7.77 2.06
C ARG A 19 -17.09 -6.26 1.89
N THR A 20 -15.87 -5.71 1.88
CA THR A 20 -15.57 -4.28 1.74
C THR A 20 -14.90 -3.94 0.41
N LEU A 21 -14.95 -4.83 -0.59
CA LEU A 21 -14.25 -4.70 -1.87
C LEU A 21 -14.55 -3.38 -2.56
N PHE A 22 -15.81 -3.00 -2.61
CA PHE A 22 -16.25 -1.77 -3.25
C PHE A 22 -15.57 -0.54 -2.62
N GLN A 23 -15.54 -0.45 -1.31
CA GLN A 23 -14.90 0.65 -0.59
C GLN A 23 -13.37 0.60 -0.67
N SER A 24 -12.79 -0.60 -0.55
CA SER A 24 -11.33 -0.79 -0.52
C SER A 24 -10.66 -0.56 -1.88
N VAL A 25 -11.39 -0.78 -2.98
CA VAL A 25 -10.87 -0.64 -4.34
C VAL A 25 -11.34 0.66 -5.00
N LEU A 26 -12.62 1.00 -4.88
CA LEU A 26 -13.18 2.16 -5.57
C LEU A 26 -12.57 3.47 -5.08
N SER A 27 -12.36 3.63 -3.77
CA SER A 27 -11.80 4.87 -3.22
C SER A 27 -10.38 5.16 -3.74
N PRO A 28 -9.40 4.22 -3.67
CA PRO A 28 -8.09 4.44 -4.27
C PRO A 28 -8.13 4.67 -5.79
N VAL A 29 -8.97 3.93 -6.51
CA VAL A 29 -9.09 4.08 -7.97
C VAL A 29 -9.63 5.46 -8.34
N LEU A 30 -10.69 5.93 -7.68
CA LEU A 30 -11.24 7.26 -7.92
C LEU A 30 -10.24 8.37 -7.59
N SER A 31 -9.57 8.27 -6.43
CA SER A 31 -8.55 9.25 -6.04
C SER A 31 -7.41 9.30 -7.05
N THR A 32 -6.87 8.15 -7.45
CA THR A 32 -5.77 8.06 -8.41
C THR A 32 -6.19 8.54 -9.80
N SER A 33 -7.41 8.19 -10.25
CA SER A 33 -7.96 8.69 -11.52
C SER A 33 -8.10 10.22 -11.51
N LEU A 34 -8.56 10.79 -10.39
CA LEU A 34 -8.64 12.24 -10.23
C LEU A 34 -7.26 12.89 -10.29
N TYR A 35 -6.26 12.29 -9.65
CA TYR A 35 -4.87 12.75 -9.76
C TYR A 35 -4.38 12.73 -11.21
N PHE A 36 -4.64 11.65 -11.97
CA PHE A 36 -4.25 11.58 -13.37
C PHE A 36 -4.94 12.64 -14.23
N ILE A 37 -6.24 12.90 -14.00
CA ILE A 37 -6.97 13.94 -14.72
C ILE A 37 -6.39 15.32 -14.39
N VAL A 38 -6.26 15.65 -13.10
CA VAL A 38 -5.80 16.97 -12.67
C VAL A 38 -4.34 17.21 -13.06
N PHE A 39 -3.45 16.33 -12.69
CA PHE A 39 -2.01 16.50 -12.94
C PHE A 39 -1.64 16.21 -14.39
N GLY A 40 -2.24 15.21 -15.01
CA GLY A 40 -1.98 14.88 -16.41
C GLY A 40 -2.49 15.95 -17.39
N SER A 41 -3.68 16.51 -17.15
CA SER A 41 -4.25 17.53 -18.04
C SER A 41 -3.78 18.95 -17.72
N VAL A 42 -3.74 19.35 -16.43
CA VAL A 42 -3.41 20.72 -16.05
C VAL A 42 -1.90 20.96 -16.11
N ILE A 43 -1.12 20.13 -15.43
CA ILE A 43 0.34 20.28 -15.37
C ILE A 43 1.00 19.73 -16.62
N GLY A 44 0.49 18.62 -17.20
CA GLY A 44 0.96 18.06 -18.45
C GLY A 44 0.77 19.03 -19.65
N GLY A 45 -0.23 19.94 -19.56
CA GLY A 45 -0.39 21.04 -20.52
C GLY A 45 0.69 22.12 -20.39
N MET A 46 1.28 22.31 -19.20
CA MET A 46 2.37 23.27 -18.94
C MET A 46 3.74 22.66 -19.15
N ILE A 47 3.92 21.40 -18.76
CA ILE A 47 5.18 20.64 -18.85
C ILE A 47 4.87 19.34 -19.60
N PRO A 48 4.96 19.35 -20.94
CA PRO A 48 4.52 18.19 -21.73
C PRO A 48 5.42 16.96 -21.54
N GLN A 49 6.72 17.15 -21.29
CA GLN A 49 7.67 16.04 -21.14
C GLN A 49 8.74 16.33 -20.07
N ILE A 50 9.11 15.30 -19.32
CA ILE A 50 10.26 15.27 -18.41
C ILE A 50 11.16 14.13 -18.87
N GLU A 51 12.43 14.42 -19.20
CA GLU A 51 13.42 13.44 -19.67
C GLU A 51 12.91 12.53 -20.83
N GLY A 52 12.09 13.08 -21.71
CA GLY A 52 11.56 12.34 -22.87
C GLY A 52 10.31 11.50 -22.57
N VAL A 53 9.79 11.52 -21.34
CA VAL A 53 8.56 10.83 -20.92
C VAL A 53 7.46 11.86 -20.67
N SER A 54 6.21 11.51 -21.01
CA SER A 54 5.08 12.41 -20.72
C SER A 54 4.97 12.63 -19.21
N TYR A 55 4.60 13.85 -18.79
CA TYR A 55 4.43 14.17 -17.38
C TYR A 55 3.47 13.21 -16.66
N GLY A 56 2.38 12.82 -17.34
CA GLY A 56 1.42 11.84 -16.82
C GLY A 56 2.08 10.48 -16.51
N SER A 57 2.91 9.96 -17.41
CA SER A 57 3.62 8.69 -17.19
C SER A 57 4.68 8.79 -16.11
N PHE A 58 5.31 9.96 -15.95
CA PHE A 58 6.32 10.22 -14.91
C PHE A 58 5.75 10.14 -13.49
N ILE A 59 4.51 10.62 -13.27
CA ILE A 59 3.90 10.63 -11.93
C ILE A 59 3.32 9.26 -11.50
N VAL A 60 3.09 8.33 -12.44
CA VAL A 60 2.47 7.01 -12.14
C VAL A 60 3.22 6.23 -11.07
N PRO A 61 4.55 6.04 -11.14
CA PRO A 61 5.28 5.29 -10.12
C PRO A 61 5.14 5.91 -8.74
N GLY A 62 5.21 7.24 -8.63
CA GLY A 62 5.06 7.96 -7.36
C GLY A 62 3.68 7.77 -6.73
N LEU A 63 2.60 7.95 -7.50
CA LEU A 63 1.23 7.73 -7.04
C LEU A 63 0.97 6.26 -6.66
N LEU A 64 1.50 5.34 -7.45
CA LEU A 64 1.39 3.91 -7.16
C LEU A 64 2.07 3.56 -5.83
N MET A 65 3.32 4.00 -5.65
CA MET A 65 4.08 3.75 -4.42
C MET A 65 3.41 4.38 -3.21
N LEU A 66 2.97 5.64 -3.28
CA LEU A 66 2.25 6.32 -2.21
C LEU A 66 1.00 5.53 -1.79
N THR A 67 0.22 5.07 -2.77
CA THR A 67 -0.99 4.29 -2.50
C THR A 67 -0.66 2.93 -1.89
N LEU A 68 0.36 2.23 -2.40
CA LEU A 68 0.79 0.95 -1.85
C LEU A 68 1.28 1.07 -0.41
N LEU A 69 2.07 2.10 -0.10
CA LEU A 69 2.56 2.38 1.26
C LEU A 69 1.38 2.59 2.22
N THR A 70 0.50 3.52 1.88
CA THR A 70 -0.66 3.86 2.73
C THR A 70 -1.61 2.67 2.91
N GLN A 71 -1.91 1.94 1.84
CA GLN A 71 -2.79 0.77 1.89
C GLN A 71 -2.16 -0.39 2.66
N SER A 72 -0.87 -0.66 2.47
CA SER A 72 -0.19 -1.76 3.17
C SER A 72 -0.16 -1.53 4.68
N ILE A 73 0.19 -0.30 5.10
CA ILE A 73 0.20 0.07 6.51
C ILE A 73 -1.20 0.01 7.09
N SER A 74 -2.19 0.66 6.44
CA SER A 74 -3.56 0.75 6.96
C SER A 74 -4.24 -0.63 7.03
N ASN A 75 -4.13 -1.45 5.99
CA ASN A 75 -4.74 -2.78 5.96
C ASN A 75 -4.17 -3.68 7.06
N SER A 76 -2.86 -3.61 7.29
CA SER A 76 -2.18 -4.46 8.26
C SER A 76 -2.42 -3.98 9.69
N SER A 77 -2.31 -2.68 9.94
CA SER A 77 -2.54 -2.11 11.26
C SER A 77 -3.99 -2.33 11.74
N PHE A 78 -4.96 -2.09 10.86
CA PHE A 78 -6.36 -2.36 11.16
C PHE A 78 -6.64 -3.86 11.31
N GLY A 79 -5.96 -4.69 10.51
CA GLY A 79 -6.08 -6.15 10.54
C GLY A 79 -5.85 -6.75 11.91
N ILE A 80 -4.80 -6.34 12.61
CA ILE A 80 -4.47 -6.83 13.96
C ILE A 80 -5.14 -6.04 15.06
N PHE A 81 -5.34 -4.72 14.88
CA PHE A 81 -5.94 -3.89 15.92
C PHE A 81 -7.41 -4.21 16.14
N PHE A 82 -8.19 -4.44 15.08
CA PHE A 82 -9.61 -4.71 15.21
C PHE A 82 -9.92 -5.97 16.03
N PRO A 83 -9.30 -7.13 15.79
CA PRO A 83 -9.42 -8.28 16.68
C PRO A 83 -8.97 -8.01 18.12
N LYS A 84 -7.93 -7.20 18.31
CA LYS A 84 -7.48 -6.77 19.65
C LYS A 84 -8.55 -5.93 20.35
N PHE A 85 -9.15 -4.99 19.65
CA PHE A 85 -10.18 -4.10 20.17
C PHE A 85 -11.48 -4.85 20.53
N THR A 86 -11.91 -5.79 19.68
CA THR A 86 -13.12 -6.61 19.91
C THR A 86 -12.92 -7.77 20.89
N GLY A 87 -11.68 -8.06 21.25
CA GLY A 87 -11.35 -9.20 22.09
C GLY A 87 -11.24 -10.54 21.34
N SER A 88 -11.58 -10.60 20.05
CA SER A 88 -11.50 -11.84 19.26
C SER A 88 -10.06 -12.34 19.05
N ILE A 89 -9.07 -11.50 19.32
CA ILE A 89 -7.66 -11.90 19.30
C ILE A 89 -7.35 -13.02 20.33
N TYR A 90 -8.09 -13.06 21.43
CA TYR A 90 -7.88 -14.09 22.45
C TYR A 90 -8.24 -15.49 21.96
N GLU A 91 -9.17 -15.63 21.01
CA GLU A 91 -9.48 -16.91 20.37
C GLU A 91 -8.31 -17.39 19.52
N VAL A 92 -7.64 -16.46 18.82
CA VAL A 92 -6.43 -16.74 18.03
C VAL A 92 -5.27 -17.13 18.95
N LEU A 93 -5.10 -16.42 20.08
CA LEU A 93 -4.02 -16.70 21.04
C LEU A 93 -4.25 -17.96 21.85
N ALA A 94 -5.50 -18.39 22.06
CA ALA A 94 -5.83 -19.66 22.73
C ALA A 94 -5.59 -20.89 21.84
N ALA A 95 -5.49 -20.69 20.53
CA ALA A 95 -5.17 -21.78 19.60
C ALA A 95 -3.68 -22.19 19.71
N PRO A 96 -3.35 -23.47 19.45
CA PRO A 96 -1.96 -23.96 19.50
C PRO A 96 -1.17 -23.53 18.25
N ILE A 97 -0.97 -22.22 18.10
CA ILE A 97 -0.27 -21.58 16.97
C ILE A 97 0.88 -20.72 17.46
N SER A 98 1.93 -20.62 16.65
CA SER A 98 3.08 -19.79 16.97
C SER A 98 2.88 -18.34 16.57
N SER A 99 3.57 -17.42 17.25
CA SER A 99 3.54 -15.98 16.91
C SER A 99 3.95 -15.70 15.45
N LEU A 100 4.88 -16.46 14.90
CA LEU A 100 5.30 -16.34 13.50
C LEU A 100 4.16 -16.71 12.54
N GLU A 101 3.36 -17.72 12.86
CA GLU A 101 2.22 -18.14 12.05
C GLU A 101 1.13 -17.06 12.01
N ILE A 102 0.90 -16.40 13.15
CA ILE A 102 0.00 -15.25 13.25
C ILE A 102 0.49 -14.10 12.36
N ILE A 103 1.76 -13.73 12.49
CA ILE A 103 2.37 -12.66 11.69
C ILE A 103 2.25 -12.95 10.20
N ILE A 104 2.66 -14.15 9.76
CA ILE A 104 2.60 -14.55 8.35
C ILE A 104 1.16 -14.49 7.82
N GLY A 105 0.18 -14.92 8.60
CA GLY A 105 -1.23 -14.88 8.21
C GLY A 105 -1.75 -13.46 7.99
N PHE A 106 -1.58 -12.58 8.96
CA PHE A 106 -2.06 -11.19 8.90
C PHE A 106 -1.28 -10.34 7.89
N VAL A 107 0.05 -10.39 7.94
CA VAL A 107 0.93 -9.62 7.04
C VAL A 107 0.77 -10.11 5.60
N GLY A 108 0.74 -11.43 5.38
CA GLY A 108 0.52 -12.00 4.06
C GLY A 108 -0.81 -11.59 3.44
N ALA A 109 -1.90 -11.62 4.22
CA ALA A 109 -3.21 -11.17 3.75
C ALA A 109 -3.22 -9.67 3.41
N SER A 110 -2.63 -8.84 4.29
CA SER A 110 -2.57 -7.39 4.09
C SER A 110 -1.73 -7.01 2.87
N ALA A 111 -0.57 -7.64 2.70
CA ALA A 111 0.28 -7.44 1.53
C ALA A 111 -0.43 -7.84 0.24
N THR A 112 -1.14 -8.96 0.23
CA THR A 112 -1.93 -9.41 -0.94
C THR A 112 -3.05 -8.42 -1.27
N LYS A 113 -3.78 -7.91 -0.27
CA LYS A 113 -4.82 -6.87 -0.45
C LYS A 113 -4.24 -5.64 -1.12
N SER A 114 -3.13 -5.13 -0.60
CA SER A 114 -2.47 -3.92 -1.11
C SER A 114 -1.93 -4.13 -2.52
N LEU A 115 -1.37 -5.31 -2.80
CA LEU A 115 -0.88 -5.66 -4.13
C LEU A 115 -2.02 -5.70 -5.16
N ILE A 116 -3.19 -6.27 -4.79
CA ILE A 116 -4.38 -6.28 -5.65
C ILE A 116 -4.80 -4.85 -5.98
N VAL A 117 -4.87 -3.97 -5.00
CA VAL A 117 -5.20 -2.55 -5.22
C VAL A 117 -4.15 -1.89 -6.11
N GLY A 118 -2.87 -2.13 -5.88
CA GLY A 118 -1.78 -1.60 -6.71
C GLY A 118 -1.85 -2.05 -8.16
N VAL A 119 -2.15 -3.32 -8.41
CA VAL A 119 -2.34 -3.84 -9.78
C VAL A 119 -3.55 -3.19 -10.45
N ILE A 120 -4.66 -3.01 -9.72
CA ILE A 120 -5.84 -2.34 -10.26
C ILE A 120 -5.52 -0.87 -10.60
N ILE A 121 -4.77 -0.16 -9.76
CA ILE A 121 -4.33 1.21 -10.04
C ILE A 121 -3.42 1.24 -11.27
N LEU A 122 -2.50 0.29 -11.40
CA LEU A 122 -1.62 0.21 -12.56
C LEU A 122 -2.43 0.01 -13.84
N ILE A 123 -3.41 -0.90 -13.83
CA ILE A 123 -4.34 -1.10 -14.95
C ILE A 123 -5.14 0.20 -15.21
N THR A 124 -5.62 0.87 -14.18
CA THR A 124 -6.34 2.15 -14.32
C THR A 124 -5.45 3.21 -14.97
N ALA A 125 -4.16 3.28 -14.59
CA ALA A 125 -3.21 4.22 -15.17
C ALA A 125 -3.04 4.04 -16.68
N THR A 126 -3.13 2.82 -17.21
CA THR A 126 -3.03 2.56 -18.67
C THR A 126 -4.14 3.20 -19.50
N PHE A 127 -5.28 3.55 -18.89
CA PHE A 127 -6.36 4.27 -19.58
C PHE A 127 -6.10 5.77 -19.72
N PHE A 128 -5.19 6.32 -18.91
CA PHE A 128 -4.88 7.75 -18.89
C PHE A 128 -3.54 8.09 -19.54
N VAL A 129 -2.58 7.18 -19.48
CA VAL A 129 -1.20 7.41 -19.91
C VAL A 129 -0.60 6.17 -20.56
N GLU A 130 0.30 6.40 -21.52
CA GLU A 130 1.09 5.33 -22.12
C GLU A 130 2.21 4.92 -21.17
N LEU A 131 2.10 3.74 -20.60
CA LEU A 131 3.10 3.19 -19.69
C LEU A 131 4.15 2.39 -20.48
N GLN A 132 5.40 2.81 -20.42
CA GLN A 132 6.54 2.06 -20.95
C GLN A 132 7.27 1.36 -19.81
N ILE A 133 6.94 0.09 -19.56
CA ILE A 133 7.55 -0.71 -18.50
C ILE A 133 8.69 -1.53 -19.11
N GLN A 134 9.94 -1.14 -18.88
CA GLN A 134 11.11 -1.82 -19.42
C GLN A 134 11.35 -3.18 -18.75
N TYR A 135 11.15 -3.28 -17.43
CA TYR A 135 11.42 -4.49 -16.65
C TYR A 135 10.21 -4.88 -15.78
N PRO A 136 9.18 -5.51 -16.38
CA PRO A 136 7.93 -5.81 -15.65
C PRO A 136 8.12 -6.79 -14.49
N LEU A 137 9.02 -7.77 -14.63
CA LEU A 137 9.31 -8.74 -13.58
C LEU A 137 9.96 -8.09 -12.36
N LEU A 138 10.96 -7.22 -12.60
CA LEU A 138 11.63 -6.48 -11.54
C LEU A 138 10.65 -5.54 -10.81
N MET A 139 9.82 -4.83 -11.58
CA MET A 139 8.77 -3.96 -11.03
C MET A 139 7.82 -4.76 -10.12
N PHE A 140 7.31 -5.90 -10.59
CA PHE A 140 6.41 -6.74 -9.80
C PHE A 140 7.07 -7.25 -8.52
N PHE A 141 8.32 -7.70 -8.59
CA PHE A 141 9.09 -8.12 -7.43
C PHE A 141 9.26 -7.00 -6.40
N LEU A 142 9.59 -5.79 -6.84
CA LEU A 142 9.70 -4.62 -5.96
C LEU A 142 8.36 -4.24 -5.34
N LEU A 143 7.26 -4.31 -6.08
CA LEU A 143 5.92 -4.07 -5.55
C LEU A 143 5.56 -5.06 -4.44
N VAL A 144 5.83 -6.36 -4.64
CA VAL A 144 5.60 -7.39 -3.62
C VAL A 144 6.45 -7.13 -2.38
N LEU A 145 7.74 -6.83 -2.57
CA LEU A 145 8.66 -6.55 -1.47
C LEU A 145 8.21 -5.32 -0.66
N THR A 146 7.81 -4.25 -1.35
CA THR A 146 7.25 -3.05 -0.73
C THR A 146 6.00 -3.36 0.07
N CYS A 147 5.03 -4.07 -0.52
CA CYS A 147 3.80 -4.47 0.18
C CYS A 147 4.09 -5.29 1.44
N LEU A 148 5.01 -6.25 1.37
CA LEU A 148 5.39 -7.07 2.53
C LEU A 148 6.06 -6.24 3.63
N THR A 149 7.02 -5.40 3.27
CA THR A 149 7.77 -4.57 4.23
C THR A 149 6.83 -3.60 4.96
N PHE A 150 5.98 -2.89 4.22
CA PHE A 150 5.07 -1.92 4.82
C PHE A 150 3.84 -2.55 5.50
N SER A 151 3.44 -3.76 5.10
CA SER A 151 2.46 -4.53 5.87
C SER A 151 3.03 -5.01 7.20
N LEU A 152 4.29 -5.44 7.23
CA LEU A 152 4.95 -5.80 8.49
C LEU A 152 5.06 -4.58 9.43
N PHE A 153 5.42 -3.44 8.88
CA PHE A 153 5.47 -2.18 9.63
C PHE A 153 4.08 -1.78 10.15
N GLY A 154 3.05 -1.86 9.31
CA GLY A 154 1.66 -1.61 9.72
C GLY A 154 1.19 -2.57 10.81
N PHE A 155 1.58 -3.85 10.75
CA PHE A 155 1.29 -4.83 11.79
C PHE A 155 1.87 -4.41 13.15
N LEU A 156 3.11 -3.93 13.17
CA LEU A 156 3.75 -3.40 14.40
C LEU A 156 2.98 -2.19 14.94
N ILE A 157 2.58 -1.26 14.08
CA ILE A 157 1.76 -0.11 14.49
C ILE A 157 0.45 -0.58 15.12
N GLY A 158 -0.26 -1.52 14.49
CA GLY A 158 -1.51 -2.04 15.01
C GLY A 158 -1.37 -2.75 16.36
N LEU A 159 -0.25 -3.45 16.60
CA LEU A 159 0.06 -4.06 17.88
C LEU A 159 0.28 -3.03 18.99
N LEU A 160 1.01 -1.95 18.68
CA LEU A 160 1.37 -0.91 19.64
C LEU A 160 0.23 0.10 19.91
N SER A 161 -0.70 0.24 18.96
CA SER A 161 -1.80 1.19 19.09
C SER A 161 -2.81 0.75 20.16
N GLU A 162 -3.24 1.72 20.97
CA GLU A 162 -4.28 1.54 21.98
C GLU A 162 -5.63 2.07 21.53
N ASN A 163 -5.63 3.06 20.63
CA ASN A 163 -6.81 3.78 20.16
C ASN A 163 -6.84 3.87 18.63
N PHE A 164 -8.06 4.05 18.07
CA PHE A 164 -8.25 4.26 16.62
C PHE A 164 -7.53 5.50 16.07
N GLU A 165 -7.36 6.55 16.89
CA GLU A 165 -6.60 7.74 16.48
C GLU A 165 -5.14 7.41 16.20
N GLN A 166 -4.48 6.64 17.06
CA GLN A 166 -3.08 6.22 16.87
C GLN A 166 -2.89 5.41 15.59
N LEU A 167 -3.88 4.61 15.21
CA LEU A 167 -3.85 3.85 13.97
C LEU A 167 -3.78 4.72 12.72
N GLN A 168 -4.33 5.92 12.75
CA GLN A 168 -4.34 6.85 11.62
C GLN A 168 -3.23 7.88 11.70
N VAL A 169 -2.97 8.41 12.88
CA VAL A 169 -1.99 9.48 13.10
C VAL A 169 -0.56 8.97 12.95
N VAL A 170 -0.25 7.79 13.48
CA VAL A 170 1.12 7.22 13.39
C VAL A 170 1.55 6.96 11.95
N PRO A 171 0.76 6.31 11.08
CA PRO A 171 1.10 6.18 9.66
C PRO A 171 1.28 7.53 8.97
N LEU A 172 0.43 8.51 9.27
CA LEU A 172 0.50 9.83 8.67
C LEU A 172 1.81 10.55 9.02
N ILE A 173 2.21 10.53 10.30
CA ILE A 173 3.45 11.16 10.78
C ILE A 173 4.69 10.48 10.16
N ILE A 174 4.64 9.19 9.88
CA ILE A 174 5.78 8.45 9.34
C ILE A 174 5.81 8.53 7.82
N VAL A 175 4.66 8.32 7.15
CA VAL A 175 4.60 8.30 5.68
C VAL A 175 4.87 9.68 5.09
N THR A 176 4.36 10.75 5.72
CA THR A 176 4.53 12.11 5.20
C THR A 176 6.00 12.53 5.08
N PRO A 177 6.87 12.42 6.12
CA PRO A 177 8.27 12.77 5.98
C PRO A 177 9.04 11.80 5.06
N LEU A 178 8.67 10.51 5.00
CA LEU A 178 9.27 9.57 4.06
C LEU A 178 9.01 9.97 2.60
N VAL A 179 7.78 10.33 2.27
CA VAL A 179 7.42 10.80 0.93
C VAL A 179 8.13 12.09 0.59
N LEU A 180 8.19 13.05 1.52
CA LEU A 180 8.92 14.31 1.32
C LEU A 180 10.43 14.09 1.16
N SER A 181 11.01 13.18 1.93
CA SER A 181 12.44 12.81 1.80
C SER A 181 12.76 12.21 0.43
N LEU A 182 11.87 11.36 -0.11
CA LEU A 182 12.05 10.79 -1.44
C LEU A 182 12.01 11.84 -2.54
N ILE A 183 11.21 12.90 -2.39
CA ILE A 183 11.16 14.03 -3.33
C ILE A 183 12.51 14.78 -3.34
N HIS A 184 13.12 15.01 -2.18
CA HIS A 184 14.42 15.69 -2.09
C HIS A 184 15.59 14.88 -2.64
N ILE A 185 15.55 13.55 -2.57
CA ILE A 185 16.62 12.68 -3.11
C ILE A 185 16.61 12.69 -4.65
N SER A 186 15.46 12.94 -5.27
CA SER A 186 15.33 13.01 -6.72
C SER A 186 15.70 14.36 -7.34
N GLU A 187 15.98 15.39 -6.53
CA GLU A 187 16.52 16.64 -7.04
C GLU A 187 18.02 16.45 -7.36
N PRO A 188 18.43 16.52 -8.64
CA PRO A 188 19.85 16.50 -8.96
C PRO A 188 20.46 17.74 -8.31
N THR A 189 21.45 17.54 -7.44
CA THR A 189 22.31 18.59 -6.96
C THR A 189 22.92 19.27 -8.19
N ARG A 190 22.39 20.44 -8.57
CA ARG A 190 23.03 21.30 -9.56
C ARG A 190 24.42 21.62 -9.04
N PRO A 191 25.49 21.36 -9.77
CA PRO A 191 26.77 21.95 -9.44
C PRO A 191 26.58 23.46 -9.47
N THR A 192 26.84 24.11 -8.35
CA THR A 192 26.99 25.57 -8.30
C THR A 192 28.32 25.89 -8.95
N ASP A 193 28.33 26.20 -10.25
CA ASP A 193 29.38 26.96 -10.89
C ASP A 193 29.21 28.44 -10.64
#